data_ec18bead1a747762eacfbe60e047d360
#
_entry.id   ec18bead1a747762eacfbe60e047d360
#
_cell.length_a   1.000
_cell.length_b   1.000
_cell.length_c   1.000
_cell.angle_alpha   90.00
_cell.angle_beta   90.00
_cell.angle_gamma   90.00
#
_symmetry.space_group_name_H-M   'P 1'
#
loop_
_entity.id
_entity.type
_entity.pdbx_description
1 polymer ?
#
loop_
_entity_poly.entity_id
_entity_poly.type
_entity_poly.pdbx_seq_one_letter_code
_entity_poly.pdbx_strand_id
1 'polypeptide(L)'
;ECAGLLYLCRHLDGHEMAGVLPMDAAMAKRLTMGYRVATRDSISVVGHEFHRTTTTPLADLDPAWHITMPDGTDRAEGALGDPAGLGRPTIQASYLHLHWAGQPTQAAWFASEVTKFHEGRGDQVVEPDLNHHGDRDIADGLVDLAVNVRVSEPPQWLRDAIISTEHDWARYPDATPGREALAAMHGVPTDMVLPTAGAAEAFPLVATLEPRHAIVVHPQFTEPEAALRAAGISVGRHILNVSDGFALDPDLVPDDADLVVVGNPTNPTGRLHPATDLLALRRPGRVLVVDEAFMDATDESQSLIGSDMDDLLVLRSLTKTYGLAGIRAGYVVGDSQLVAQLAAHQTPWSVSTPAIAAMIACTCEEARRFRTQLRDDIPAARADLVDKLKGLGLSVVDSEAPFVLVNTSSLSGDSIRQPLAERGFAVRRGETFPGLGPTWIRLAVRDSNIHAELARAISDLTAHRN
;
A
#
# COMPACT_ATOMS: atom_id res chain seq x y z
N GLU A 1 -25.99 12.83 -5.81
CA GLU A 1 -26.96 13.82 -6.27
C GLU A 1 -27.10 13.78 -7.78
N CYS A 2 -28.28 14.14 -8.37
CA CYS A 2 -28.56 14.28 -9.79
C CYS A 2 -28.07 13.11 -10.67
N ALA A 3 -26.97 13.26 -11.41
CA ALA A 3 -26.41 12.21 -12.27
C ALA A 3 -26.06 10.93 -11.47
N GLY A 4 -25.67 11.07 -10.21
CA GLY A 4 -25.43 9.92 -9.32
C GLY A 4 -26.71 9.13 -9.02
N LEU A 5 -27.87 9.76 -8.88
CA LEU A 5 -29.14 9.06 -8.79
C LEU A 5 -29.41 8.24 -10.05
N LEU A 6 -29.21 8.84 -11.24
CA LEU A 6 -29.40 8.13 -12.52
C LEU A 6 -28.48 6.93 -12.65
N TYR A 7 -27.23 7.08 -12.25
CA TYR A 7 -26.24 5.99 -12.27
C TYR A 7 -26.66 4.81 -11.39
N LEU A 8 -27.31 5.07 -10.25
CA LEU A 8 -27.76 4.03 -9.32
C LEU A 8 -29.06 3.33 -9.73
N CYS A 9 -29.81 3.88 -10.70
CA CYS A 9 -31.03 3.27 -11.25
C CYS A 9 -30.70 1.94 -11.97
N ARG A 10 -31.75 1.16 -12.29
CA ARG A 10 -31.61 -0.05 -13.13
C ARG A 10 -31.38 0.31 -14.60
N HIS A 11 -32.18 1.24 -15.11
CA HIS A 11 -32.08 1.67 -16.51
C HIS A 11 -32.21 3.19 -16.63
N LEU A 12 -31.62 3.74 -17.69
CA LEU A 12 -31.84 5.12 -18.17
C LEU A 12 -32.20 5.05 -19.67
N ASP A 13 -33.42 5.42 -20.02
CA ASP A 13 -33.97 5.30 -21.39
C ASP A 13 -33.82 3.87 -21.97
N GLY A 14 -33.94 2.86 -21.11
CA GLY A 14 -33.77 1.44 -21.46
C GLY A 14 -32.34 0.94 -21.52
N HIS A 15 -31.34 1.79 -21.29
CA HIS A 15 -29.93 1.39 -21.13
C HIS A 15 -29.65 0.95 -19.71
N GLU A 16 -29.00 -0.18 -19.55
CA GLU A 16 -28.62 -0.75 -18.25
C GLU A 16 -27.65 0.16 -17.50
N MET A 17 -27.92 0.38 -16.20
CA MET A 17 -27.13 1.22 -15.29
C MET A 17 -26.61 0.34 -14.13
N ALA A 18 -26.17 0.91 -13.01
CA ALA A 18 -25.60 0.15 -11.91
C ALA A 18 -26.60 -0.77 -11.17
N GLY A 19 -27.91 -0.53 -11.30
CA GLY A 19 -28.97 -1.40 -10.77
C GLY A 19 -29.05 -1.48 -9.24
N VAL A 20 -28.44 -0.55 -8.53
CA VAL A 20 -28.37 -0.55 -7.04
C VAL A 20 -29.71 -0.16 -6.42
N LEU A 21 -30.42 0.78 -7.05
CA LEU A 21 -31.78 1.18 -6.67
C LEU A 21 -32.79 0.55 -7.64
N PRO A 22 -33.89 -0.06 -7.13
CA PRO A 22 -34.94 -0.60 -7.97
C PRO A 22 -35.82 0.53 -8.57
N MET A 23 -35.22 1.31 -9.42
CA MET A 23 -35.84 2.46 -10.12
C MET A 23 -35.39 2.46 -11.58
N ASP A 24 -36.26 2.93 -12.48
CA ASP A 24 -35.91 3.29 -13.86
C ASP A 24 -35.91 4.79 -14.01
N ALA A 25 -35.04 5.30 -14.88
CA ALA A 25 -34.94 6.70 -15.22
C ALA A 25 -35.18 6.90 -16.72
N ALA A 26 -35.75 8.06 -17.07
CA ALA A 26 -35.98 8.43 -18.46
C ALA A 26 -35.78 9.92 -18.67
N MET A 27 -35.41 10.34 -19.92
CA MET A 27 -35.31 11.71 -20.30
C MET A 27 -36.72 12.36 -20.35
N ALA A 28 -36.87 13.49 -19.71
CA ALA A 28 -38.11 14.27 -19.69
C ALA A 28 -38.13 15.33 -20.79
N LYS A 29 -39.34 15.64 -21.31
CA LYS A 29 -39.52 16.70 -22.30
C LYS A 29 -39.27 18.10 -21.73
N ARG A 30 -39.50 18.31 -20.45
CA ARG A 30 -39.35 19.61 -19.77
C ARG A 30 -38.17 19.57 -18.79
N LEU A 31 -37.49 20.72 -18.70
CA LEU A 31 -36.47 20.96 -17.68
C LEU A 31 -37.17 21.22 -16.34
N THR A 32 -36.78 20.50 -15.29
CA THR A 32 -37.12 20.81 -13.90
C THR A 32 -35.97 21.62 -13.31
N MET A 33 -36.28 22.83 -12.84
CA MET A 33 -35.28 23.67 -12.23
C MET A 33 -35.90 24.58 -11.16
N GLY A 34 -35.13 24.93 -10.16
CA GLY A 34 -35.47 25.93 -9.13
C GLY A 34 -35.09 25.49 -7.74
N TYR A 35 -35.16 26.46 -6.84
CA TYR A 35 -34.97 26.20 -5.40
C TYR A 35 -36.19 25.49 -4.81
N ARG A 36 -35.92 24.57 -3.88
CA ARG A 36 -36.96 23.81 -3.21
C ARG A 36 -36.68 23.78 -1.69
N VAL A 37 -37.76 23.81 -0.95
CA VAL A 37 -37.74 23.41 0.47
C VAL A 37 -38.11 21.93 0.54
N ALA A 38 -37.27 21.14 1.13
CA ALA A 38 -37.47 19.71 1.25
C ALA A 38 -37.38 19.30 2.74
N THR A 39 -38.18 18.33 3.10
CA THR A 39 -38.24 17.83 4.48
C THR A 39 -38.08 16.32 4.53
N ARG A 40 -37.51 15.82 5.61
CA ARG A 40 -37.50 14.41 6.00
C ARG A 40 -37.45 14.35 7.52
N ASP A 41 -38.39 13.65 8.12
CA ASP A 41 -38.56 13.60 9.56
C ASP A 41 -38.65 15.03 10.17
N SER A 42 -37.74 15.37 11.07
CA SER A 42 -37.63 16.71 11.69
C SER A 42 -36.67 17.65 10.97
N ILE A 43 -36.11 17.22 9.81
CA ILE A 43 -35.09 17.95 9.06
C ILE A 43 -35.75 18.73 7.94
N SER A 44 -35.41 20.02 7.80
CA SER A 44 -35.79 20.85 6.66
C SER A 44 -34.56 21.45 6.00
N VAL A 45 -34.46 21.33 4.70
CA VAL A 45 -33.33 21.80 3.89
C VAL A 45 -33.82 22.66 2.71
N VAL A 46 -32.95 23.55 2.27
CA VAL A 46 -33.13 24.28 1.00
C VAL A 46 -32.10 23.77 0.01
N GLY A 47 -32.56 23.31 -1.13
CA GLY A 47 -31.73 22.83 -2.21
C GLY A 47 -32.18 23.32 -3.58
N HIS A 48 -31.47 22.94 -4.62
CA HIS A 48 -31.73 23.30 -5.99
C HIS A 48 -31.90 22.08 -6.88
N GLU A 49 -32.98 21.99 -7.64
CA GLU A 49 -33.15 21.01 -8.69
C GLU A 49 -32.72 21.62 -10.05
N PHE A 50 -31.98 20.84 -10.84
CA PHE A 50 -31.65 21.20 -12.21
C PHE A 50 -31.42 19.92 -13.03
N HIS A 51 -32.50 19.34 -13.57
CA HIS A 51 -32.42 18.10 -14.32
C HIS A 51 -33.48 18.02 -15.42
N ARG A 52 -33.22 17.18 -16.44
CA ARG A 52 -34.17 16.89 -17.53
C ARG A 52 -34.48 15.39 -17.59
N THR A 53 -34.67 14.79 -16.43
CA THR A 53 -34.96 13.37 -16.28
C THR A 53 -36.07 13.17 -15.25
N THR A 54 -36.73 12.02 -15.32
CA THR A 54 -37.69 11.56 -14.32
C THR A 54 -37.27 10.14 -13.85
N THR A 55 -37.60 9.80 -12.63
CA THR A 55 -37.41 8.45 -12.09
C THR A 55 -38.76 7.81 -11.77
N THR A 56 -38.86 6.51 -11.98
CA THR A 56 -40.02 5.68 -11.67
C THR A 56 -39.58 4.52 -10.77
N PRO A 57 -40.05 4.45 -9.51
CA PRO A 57 -39.79 3.34 -8.64
C PRO A 57 -40.38 2.03 -9.21
N LEU A 58 -39.65 0.93 -9.09
CA LEU A 58 -40.06 -0.42 -9.46
C LEU A 58 -40.47 -1.26 -8.23
N ALA A 59 -40.22 -0.73 -7.03
CA ALA A 59 -40.59 -1.29 -5.73
C ALA A 59 -41.01 -0.16 -4.79
N ASP A 60 -41.54 -0.53 -3.64
CA ASP A 60 -41.80 0.44 -2.56
C ASP A 60 -40.48 0.91 -1.96
N LEU A 61 -40.19 2.21 -2.06
CA LEU A 61 -38.96 2.83 -1.59
C LEU A 61 -39.30 4.06 -0.77
N ASP A 62 -38.65 4.20 0.37
CA ASP A 62 -38.71 5.43 1.14
C ASP A 62 -38.10 6.59 0.35
N PRO A 63 -38.79 7.74 0.23
CA PRO A 63 -38.24 8.89 -0.47
C PRO A 63 -37.05 9.49 0.28
N ALA A 64 -36.09 10.02 -0.48
CA ALA A 64 -34.98 10.77 0.13
C ALA A 64 -35.48 12.06 0.77
N TRP A 65 -36.47 12.70 0.15
CA TRP A 65 -37.08 13.97 0.55
C TRP A 65 -38.57 14.05 0.23
N HIS A 66 -39.29 14.85 0.97
CA HIS A 66 -40.60 15.40 0.62
C HIS A 66 -40.44 16.87 0.25
N ILE A 67 -40.79 17.24 -0.97
CA ILE A 67 -40.68 18.60 -1.48
C ILE A 67 -42.04 19.26 -1.46
N THR A 68 -42.17 20.36 -0.75
CA THR A 68 -43.39 21.17 -0.79
C THR A 68 -43.41 22.02 -2.09
N MET A 69 -44.38 21.80 -2.89
CA MET A 69 -44.55 22.50 -4.18
C MET A 69 -45.21 23.87 -3.98
N PRO A 70 -45.07 24.84 -4.94
CA PRO A 70 -45.69 26.17 -4.80
C PRO A 70 -47.20 26.19 -4.66
N ASP A 71 -47.88 25.12 -5.11
CA ASP A 71 -49.32 24.94 -4.97
C ASP A 71 -49.75 24.33 -3.64
N GLY A 72 -48.78 24.06 -2.73
CA GLY A 72 -48.99 23.48 -1.41
C GLY A 72 -49.09 21.96 -1.40
N THR A 73 -48.89 21.30 -2.54
CA THR A 73 -48.82 19.82 -2.58
C THR A 73 -47.46 19.31 -2.20
N ASP A 74 -47.37 18.11 -1.61
CA ASP A 74 -46.13 17.44 -1.32
C ASP A 74 -45.79 16.42 -2.43
N ARG A 75 -44.53 16.40 -2.80
CA ARG A 75 -43.98 15.46 -3.77
C ARG A 75 -42.82 14.67 -3.12
N ALA A 76 -42.97 13.34 -3.14
CA ALA A 76 -41.83 12.46 -2.81
C ALA A 76 -40.74 12.62 -3.88
N GLU A 77 -39.47 12.68 -3.44
CA GLU A 77 -38.32 12.90 -4.32
C GLU A 77 -37.15 12.04 -3.89
N GLY A 78 -36.49 11.42 -4.89
CA GLY A 78 -35.35 10.53 -4.68
C GLY A 78 -35.71 9.23 -4.00
N ALA A 79 -34.72 8.54 -3.48
CA ALA A 79 -34.89 7.27 -2.77
C ALA A 79 -33.84 7.07 -1.68
N LEU A 80 -34.23 6.36 -0.65
CA LEU A 80 -33.34 5.73 0.32
C LEU A 80 -33.17 4.26 -0.06
N GLY A 81 -31.96 3.72 0.10
CA GLY A 81 -31.65 2.32 -0.19
C GLY A 81 -30.75 1.69 0.88
N ASP A 82 -30.94 0.38 1.09
CA ASP A 82 -30.10 -0.43 1.97
C ASP A 82 -29.56 -1.66 1.21
N PRO A 83 -28.71 -1.47 0.17
CA PRO A 83 -28.17 -2.60 -0.57
C PRO A 83 -27.22 -3.47 0.26
N ALA A 84 -26.76 -2.97 1.39
CA ALA A 84 -25.89 -3.70 2.31
C ALA A 84 -26.68 -4.58 3.32
N GLY A 85 -28.02 -4.45 3.38
CA GLY A 85 -28.86 -5.25 4.28
C GLY A 85 -28.67 -4.95 5.78
N LEU A 86 -28.30 -3.72 6.13
CA LEU A 86 -28.01 -3.32 7.51
C LEU A 86 -29.25 -2.94 8.32
N GLY A 87 -30.46 -3.05 7.73
CA GLY A 87 -31.71 -2.65 8.35
C GLY A 87 -31.88 -1.13 8.52
N ARG A 88 -31.06 -0.34 7.81
CA ARG A 88 -31.11 1.12 7.74
C ARG A 88 -30.59 1.62 6.39
N PRO A 89 -31.06 2.77 5.91
CA PRO A 89 -30.58 3.32 4.65
C PRO A 89 -29.07 3.59 4.67
N THR A 90 -28.36 3.08 3.66
CA THR A 90 -26.94 3.33 3.42
C THR A 90 -26.71 4.15 2.14
N ILE A 91 -27.78 4.36 1.38
CA ILE A 91 -27.80 5.22 0.19
C ILE A 91 -28.93 6.25 0.36
N GLN A 92 -28.59 7.50 0.05
CA GLN A 92 -29.56 8.56 -0.18
C GLN A 92 -29.30 9.16 -1.55
N ALA A 93 -30.22 8.96 -2.50
CA ALA A 93 -30.10 9.42 -3.87
C ALA A 93 -31.23 10.39 -4.20
N SER A 94 -30.90 11.54 -4.79
CA SER A 94 -31.82 12.66 -4.99
C SER A 94 -31.42 13.54 -6.17
N TYR A 95 -32.40 14.19 -6.82
CA TYR A 95 -32.14 15.30 -7.74
C TYR A 95 -31.84 16.61 -7.02
N LEU A 96 -32.10 16.69 -5.71
CA LEU A 96 -31.89 17.90 -4.92
C LEU A 96 -30.40 18.09 -4.64
N HIS A 97 -29.84 19.18 -5.12
CA HIS A 97 -28.46 19.59 -4.82
C HIS A 97 -28.44 20.40 -3.53
N LEU A 98 -27.66 19.96 -2.55
CA LEU A 98 -27.48 20.64 -1.27
C LEU A 98 -26.10 21.30 -1.21
N HIS A 99 -26.06 22.51 -0.64
CA HIS A 99 -24.79 23.17 -0.35
C HIS A 99 -24.38 22.91 1.10
N TRP A 100 -23.34 22.12 1.34
CA TRP A 100 -22.94 21.63 2.65
C TRP A 100 -22.68 22.76 3.67
N ALA A 101 -22.05 23.87 3.27
CA ALA A 101 -21.84 25.02 4.14
C ALA A 101 -23.16 25.73 4.51
N GLY A 102 -24.20 25.65 3.66
CA GLY A 102 -25.54 26.14 3.96
C GLY A 102 -26.38 25.18 4.77
N GLN A 103 -25.91 23.93 4.94
CA GLN A 103 -26.60 22.86 5.66
C GLN A 103 -25.64 22.06 6.54
N PRO A 104 -24.95 22.69 7.54
CA PRO A 104 -23.92 22.05 8.32
C PRO A 104 -24.43 20.84 9.14
N THR A 105 -25.71 20.83 9.52
CA THR A 105 -26.33 19.69 10.20
C THR A 105 -26.45 18.47 9.27
N GLN A 106 -26.71 18.66 7.98
CA GLN A 106 -26.73 17.57 7.01
C GLN A 106 -25.33 17.04 6.71
N ALA A 107 -24.33 17.92 6.63
CA ALA A 107 -22.94 17.52 6.50
C ALA A 107 -22.49 16.66 7.70
N ALA A 108 -22.81 17.09 8.94
CA ALA A 108 -22.51 16.36 10.16
C ALA A 108 -23.27 15.02 10.23
N TRP A 109 -24.56 15.00 9.84
CA TRP A 109 -25.32 13.76 9.74
C TRP A 109 -24.71 12.79 8.75
N PHE A 110 -24.37 13.25 7.52
CA PHE A 110 -23.75 12.41 6.52
C PHE A 110 -22.43 11.82 7.00
N ALA A 111 -21.56 12.64 7.61
CA ALA A 111 -20.31 12.17 8.22
C ALA A 111 -20.58 11.12 9.32
N SER A 112 -21.58 11.35 10.18
CA SER A 112 -21.98 10.38 11.22
C SER A 112 -22.49 9.07 10.61
N GLU A 113 -23.28 9.11 9.52
CA GLU A 113 -23.77 7.89 8.86
C GLU A 113 -22.64 7.11 8.19
N VAL A 114 -21.65 7.80 7.60
CA VAL A 114 -20.43 7.16 7.09
C VAL A 114 -19.68 6.45 8.22
N THR A 115 -19.51 7.10 9.37
CA THR A 115 -18.89 6.49 10.56
C THR A 115 -19.68 5.28 11.05
N LYS A 116 -21.00 5.40 11.20
CA LYS A 116 -21.89 4.28 11.60
C LYS A 116 -21.90 3.14 10.60
N PHE A 117 -21.78 3.45 9.30
CA PHE A 117 -21.66 2.43 8.26
C PHE A 117 -20.37 1.63 8.41
N HIS A 118 -19.27 2.31 8.73
CA HIS A 118 -18.00 1.69 9.09
C HIS A 118 -18.13 0.83 10.36
N GLU A 119 -18.72 1.37 11.41
CA GLU A 119 -18.89 0.68 12.70
C GLU A 119 -19.90 -0.50 12.60
N GLY A 120 -20.96 -0.35 11.80
CA GLY A 120 -22.04 -1.35 11.69
C GLY A 120 -21.72 -2.53 10.75
N ARG A 121 -20.64 -2.46 9.98
CA ARG A 121 -20.24 -3.55 9.10
C ARG A 121 -19.64 -4.74 9.83
N GLY A 122 -19.58 -4.79 11.14
CA GLY A 122 -18.96 -5.93 11.86
C GLY A 122 -17.48 -6.21 11.45
N ASP A 123 -17.04 -5.68 10.35
CA ASP A 123 -15.66 -5.38 10.06
C ASP A 123 -15.30 -4.21 10.98
N GLN A 124 -14.88 -4.54 12.20
CA GLN A 124 -13.83 -3.71 12.76
C GLN A 124 -12.87 -3.54 11.59
N VAL A 125 -12.66 -2.31 11.12
CA VAL A 125 -11.37 -1.97 10.53
C VAL A 125 -10.43 -2.20 11.70
N VAL A 126 -10.03 -3.47 11.87
CA VAL A 126 -8.96 -3.83 12.78
C VAL A 126 -7.80 -3.06 12.19
N GLU A 127 -7.43 -1.97 12.88
CA GLU A 127 -6.23 -1.23 12.46
C GLU A 127 -5.15 -2.28 12.19
N PRO A 128 -4.57 -2.29 10.99
CA PRO A 128 -3.57 -3.28 10.67
C PRO A 128 -2.48 -3.30 11.73
N ASP A 129 -2.11 -4.49 12.21
CA ASP A 129 -0.98 -4.61 13.12
C ASP A 129 0.30 -4.25 12.36
N LEU A 130 0.69 -2.97 12.44
CA LEU A 130 1.86 -2.42 11.77
C LEU A 130 3.17 -3.08 12.22
N ASN A 131 3.18 -3.71 13.40
CA ASN A 131 4.35 -4.40 13.96
C ASN A 131 4.40 -5.89 13.59
N HIS A 132 3.46 -6.38 12.78
CA HIS A 132 3.48 -7.77 12.32
C HIS A 132 4.35 -7.92 11.08
N HIS A 133 5.43 -8.72 11.17
CA HIS A 133 6.33 -9.02 10.06
C HIS A 133 6.26 -10.50 9.66
N GLY A 134 6.79 -10.82 8.45
CA GLY A 134 6.69 -12.15 7.86
C GLY A 134 7.45 -13.23 8.62
N ASP A 135 8.45 -12.87 9.42
CA ASP A 135 9.18 -13.80 10.30
C ASP A 135 8.28 -14.42 11.38
N ARG A 136 7.20 -13.74 11.78
CA ARG A 136 6.19 -14.28 12.71
C ARG A 136 5.23 -15.29 12.06
N ASP A 137 5.21 -15.35 10.73
CA ASP A 137 4.39 -16.31 9.98
C ASP A 137 5.13 -17.65 9.72
N ILE A 138 6.43 -17.72 10.05
CA ILE A 138 7.27 -18.91 9.86
C ILE A 138 7.13 -19.85 11.08
N ALA A 139 7.13 -21.16 10.84
CA ALA A 139 7.25 -22.19 11.86
C ALA A 139 8.13 -23.34 11.33
N ASP A 140 8.69 -24.13 12.25
CA ASP A 140 9.52 -25.28 11.89
C ASP A 140 8.75 -26.26 10.99
N GLY A 141 9.41 -26.72 9.93
CA GLY A 141 8.84 -27.65 8.96
C GLY A 141 8.02 -27.02 7.86
N LEU A 142 7.82 -25.71 7.85
CA LEU A 142 7.13 -25.00 6.76
C LEU A 142 8.13 -24.51 5.70
N VAL A 143 7.75 -24.60 4.44
CA VAL A 143 8.42 -23.90 3.34
C VAL A 143 8.15 -22.40 3.48
N ASP A 144 9.21 -21.62 3.65
CA ASP A 144 9.10 -20.18 3.84
C ASP A 144 8.87 -19.43 2.52
N LEU A 145 7.64 -18.95 2.35
CA LEU A 145 7.23 -18.00 1.32
C LEU A 145 6.81 -16.64 1.92
N ALA A 146 6.94 -16.47 3.26
CA ALA A 146 6.56 -15.27 3.98
C ALA A 146 7.69 -14.24 4.06
N VAL A 147 8.95 -14.67 4.11
CA VAL A 147 10.12 -13.80 4.21
C VAL A 147 10.80 -13.64 2.84
N ASN A 148 11.07 -12.40 2.47
CA ASN A 148 11.68 -12.05 1.17
C ASN A 148 13.21 -12.01 1.21
N VAL A 149 13.86 -12.91 1.95
CA VAL A 149 15.30 -13.13 1.85
C VAL A 149 15.53 -14.06 0.67
N ARG A 150 16.37 -13.64 -0.27
CA ARG A 150 16.50 -14.31 -1.58
C ARG A 150 17.27 -15.61 -1.50
N VAL A 151 18.29 -15.69 -0.70
CA VAL A 151 19.16 -16.87 -0.53
C VAL A 151 19.07 -17.40 0.89
N SER A 152 19.15 -18.71 1.05
CA SER A 152 19.08 -19.36 2.36
C SER A 152 20.34 -19.13 3.20
N GLU A 153 21.48 -18.94 2.54
CA GLU A 153 22.76 -18.65 3.15
C GLU A 153 23.51 -17.56 2.39
N PRO A 154 24.26 -16.68 3.07
CA PRO A 154 25.15 -15.73 2.42
C PRO A 154 26.20 -16.46 1.58
N PRO A 155 26.61 -15.91 0.41
CA PRO A 155 27.70 -16.48 -0.37
C PRO A 155 28.99 -16.66 0.43
N GLN A 156 29.79 -17.68 0.09
CA GLN A 156 31.00 -18.00 0.87
C GLN A 156 31.98 -16.83 0.97
N TRP A 157 32.23 -16.12 -0.15
CA TRP A 157 33.12 -14.96 -0.16
C TRP A 157 32.67 -13.85 0.82
N LEU A 158 31.35 -13.68 0.99
CA LEU A 158 30.77 -12.69 1.91
C LEU A 158 30.88 -13.17 3.37
N ARG A 159 30.62 -14.46 3.63
CA ARG A 159 30.85 -15.06 4.96
C ARG A 159 32.28 -14.92 5.39
N ASP A 160 33.24 -15.21 4.50
CA ASP A 160 34.66 -15.10 4.78
C ASP A 160 35.07 -13.65 5.10
N ALA A 161 34.56 -12.68 4.35
CA ALA A 161 34.78 -11.27 4.63
C ALA A 161 34.25 -10.84 6.00
N ILE A 162 33.06 -11.31 6.37
CA ILE A 162 32.45 -11.01 7.68
C ILE A 162 33.26 -11.67 8.81
N ILE A 163 33.57 -12.96 8.70
CA ILE A 163 34.29 -13.75 9.73
C ILE A 163 35.70 -13.22 9.89
N SER A 164 36.38 -12.76 8.86
CA SER A 164 37.74 -12.21 8.93
C SER A 164 37.87 -11.07 9.95
N THR A 165 36.76 -10.43 10.35
CA THR A 165 36.72 -9.35 11.32
C THR A 165 36.61 -9.80 12.77
N GLU A 166 36.58 -11.12 13.06
CA GLU A 166 36.33 -11.65 14.42
C GLU A 166 37.29 -11.10 15.48
N HIS A 167 38.55 -10.85 15.10
CA HIS A 167 39.58 -10.30 15.98
C HIS A 167 39.34 -8.83 16.36
N ASP A 168 38.47 -8.09 15.64
CA ASP A 168 38.13 -6.72 15.93
C ASP A 168 36.83 -6.55 16.74
N TRP A 169 36.09 -7.65 17.02
CA TRP A 169 34.79 -7.56 17.70
C TRP A 169 34.85 -7.02 19.13
N ALA A 170 36.06 -7.05 19.75
CA ALA A 170 36.28 -6.44 21.05
C ALA A 170 36.48 -4.91 21.03
N ARG A 171 36.43 -4.29 19.85
CA ARG A 171 36.57 -2.84 19.61
C ARG A 171 35.24 -2.20 19.19
N TYR A 172 35.07 -0.94 19.53
CA TYR A 172 33.97 -0.18 18.97
C TYR A 172 34.11 -0.05 17.45
N PRO A 173 33.03 -0.23 16.68
CA PRO A 173 33.09 -0.18 15.23
C PRO A 173 33.30 1.24 14.69
N ASP A 174 34.04 1.34 13.58
CA ASP A 174 34.16 2.55 12.77
C ASP A 174 33.45 2.34 11.43
N ALA A 175 32.34 3.05 11.21
CA ALA A 175 31.53 2.93 9.99
C ALA A 175 32.14 3.67 8.78
N THR A 176 33.22 4.44 8.96
CA THR A 176 33.83 5.25 7.89
C THR A 176 34.22 4.42 6.65
N PRO A 177 34.92 3.28 6.75
CA PRO A 177 35.28 2.49 5.57
C PRO A 177 34.07 1.96 4.80
N GLY A 178 32.99 1.55 5.51
CA GLY A 178 31.75 1.12 4.90
C GLY A 178 31.04 2.26 4.16
N ARG A 179 31.01 3.46 4.76
CA ARG A 179 30.47 4.68 4.15
C ARG A 179 31.21 5.04 2.85
N GLU A 180 32.54 5.03 2.89
CA GLU A 180 33.39 5.35 1.73
C GLU A 180 33.19 4.35 0.59
N ALA A 181 33.10 3.05 0.90
CA ALA A 181 32.87 2.00 -0.08
C ALA A 181 31.49 2.14 -0.76
N LEU A 182 30.45 2.40 0.02
CA LEU A 182 29.08 2.61 -0.49
C LEU A 182 29.00 3.89 -1.33
N ALA A 183 29.61 5.00 -0.88
CA ALA A 183 29.67 6.26 -1.63
C ALA A 183 30.36 6.07 -2.97
N ALA A 184 31.49 5.38 -3.00
CA ALA A 184 32.21 5.05 -4.23
C ALA A 184 31.38 4.17 -5.17
N MET A 185 30.64 3.17 -4.64
CA MET A 185 29.77 2.30 -5.42
C MET A 185 28.68 3.08 -6.15
N HIS A 186 28.08 4.08 -5.49
CA HIS A 186 27.02 4.91 -6.06
C HIS A 186 27.53 6.15 -6.80
N GLY A 187 28.83 6.46 -6.72
CA GLY A 187 29.40 7.67 -7.34
C GLY A 187 28.93 8.98 -6.71
N VAL A 188 28.62 8.95 -5.40
CA VAL A 188 28.14 10.11 -4.62
C VAL A 188 29.17 10.52 -3.56
N PRO A 189 29.11 11.78 -3.07
CA PRO A 189 29.91 12.22 -1.92
C PRO A 189 29.66 11.39 -0.65
N THR A 190 30.67 11.25 0.20
CA THR A 190 30.58 10.43 1.43
C THR A 190 29.63 11.02 2.48
N ASP A 191 29.41 12.32 2.49
CA ASP A 191 28.45 13.02 3.36
C ASP A 191 26.99 12.80 2.96
N MET A 192 26.73 12.25 1.77
CA MET A 192 25.42 11.82 1.31
C MET A 192 25.07 10.38 1.71
N VAL A 193 25.96 9.65 2.42
CA VAL A 193 25.74 8.25 2.77
C VAL A 193 25.75 8.07 4.29
N LEU A 194 24.73 7.40 4.82
CA LEU A 194 24.64 6.99 6.23
C LEU A 194 24.49 5.48 6.32
N PRO A 195 25.52 4.73 6.75
CA PRO A 195 25.38 3.32 7.12
C PRO A 195 24.37 3.13 8.26
N THR A 196 23.53 2.10 8.17
CA THR A 196 22.50 1.80 9.18
C THR A 196 22.46 0.32 9.54
N ALA A 197 21.94 0.01 10.73
CA ALA A 197 21.71 -1.35 11.20
C ALA A 197 20.52 -2.02 10.48
N GLY A 198 20.68 -2.22 9.17
CA GLY A 198 19.63 -2.55 8.21
C GLY A 198 18.80 -1.31 7.84
N ALA A 199 18.08 -1.37 6.72
CA ALA A 199 17.21 -0.27 6.28
C ALA A 199 16.15 0.12 7.35
N ALA A 200 15.76 -0.83 8.21
CA ALA A 200 14.77 -0.57 9.26
C ALA A 200 15.21 0.49 10.29
N GLU A 201 16.51 0.66 10.57
CA GLU A 201 16.98 1.74 11.45
C GLU A 201 16.74 3.13 10.85
N ALA A 202 16.65 3.24 9.53
CA ALA A 202 16.42 4.53 8.89
C ALA A 202 15.04 5.12 9.22
N PHE A 203 14.00 4.31 9.43
CA PHE A 203 12.64 4.81 9.67
C PHE A 203 12.50 5.59 10.98
N PRO A 204 12.95 5.09 12.16
CA PRO A 204 12.95 5.91 13.36
C PRO A 204 13.87 7.15 13.23
N LEU A 205 14.95 7.09 12.46
CA LEU A 205 15.77 8.25 12.17
C LEU A 205 15.03 9.29 11.32
N VAL A 206 14.28 8.86 10.29
CA VAL A 206 13.42 9.75 9.50
C VAL A 206 12.37 10.45 10.36
N ALA A 207 11.83 9.77 11.38
CA ALA A 207 10.87 10.37 12.30
C ALA A 207 11.50 11.55 13.11
N THR A 208 12.84 11.59 13.29
CA THR A 208 13.52 12.70 13.97
C THR A 208 13.59 13.99 13.14
N LEU A 209 13.15 13.97 11.89
CA LEU A 209 12.96 15.17 11.06
C LEU A 209 11.70 15.96 11.48
N GLU A 210 10.86 15.39 12.37
CA GLU A 210 9.67 16.02 12.95
C GLU A 210 8.68 16.60 11.92
N PRO A 211 8.27 15.83 10.90
CA PRO A 211 7.33 16.32 9.91
C PRO A 211 5.98 16.64 10.58
N ARG A 212 5.32 17.69 10.07
CA ARG A 212 4.00 18.13 10.56
C ARG A 212 2.86 17.42 9.86
N HIS A 213 3.04 17.05 8.59
CA HIS A 213 2.07 16.35 7.75
C HIS A 213 2.78 15.25 6.96
N ALA A 214 2.99 14.10 7.60
CA ALA A 214 3.58 12.93 6.99
C ALA A 214 2.55 12.11 6.23
N ILE A 215 2.85 11.74 4.98
CA ILE A 215 2.05 10.81 4.16
C ILE A 215 2.86 9.54 3.92
N VAL A 216 2.23 8.38 4.15
CA VAL A 216 2.78 7.07 3.78
C VAL A 216 1.91 6.48 2.68
N VAL A 217 2.55 6.13 1.55
CA VAL A 217 1.86 5.55 0.39
C VAL A 217 1.69 4.05 0.61
N HIS A 218 0.42 3.58 0.70
CA HIS A 218 0.06 2.19 0.98
C HIS A 218 -0.68 1.52 -0.20
N PRO A 219 -0.71 0.16 -0.29
CA PRO A 219 -0.10 -0.78 0.65
C PRO A 219 1.43 -0.84 0.49
N GLN A 220 2.17 -0.65 1.57
CA GLN A 220 3.62 -0.82 1.59
C GLN A 220 4.10 -1.39 2.93
N PHE A 221 5.43 -1.59 3.07
CA PHE A 221 6.07 -1.98 4.31
C PHE A 221 5.65 -1.03 5.46
N THR A 222 5.32 -1.61 6.60
CA THR A 222 4.60 -0.88 7.65
C THR A 222 5.49 -0.10 8.62
N GLU A 223 6.79 -0.42 8.67
CA GLU A 223 7.74 0.25 9.59
C GLU A 223 7.82 1.77 9.45
N PRO A 224 7.75 2.38 8.25
CA PRO A 224 7.72 3.84 8.14
C PRO A 224 6.59 4.46 8.95
N GLU A 225 5.36 3.93 8.80
CA GLU A 225 4.21 4.42 9.56
C GLU A 225 4.34 4.10 11.04
N ALA A 226 4.78 2.88 11.39
CA ALA A 226 4.97 2.48 12.77
C ALA A 226 5.97 3.38 13.50
N ALA A 227 7.12 3.69 12.87
CA ALA A 227 8.14 4.57 13.42
C ALA A 227 7.65 6.01 13.61
N LEU A 228 6.98 6.58 12.61
CA LEU A 228 6.40 7.92 12.68
C LEU A 228 5.36 8.01 13.81
N ARG A 229 4.44 7.05 13.91
CA ARG A 229 3.43 7.00 14.99
C ARG A 229 4.06 6.81 16.37
N ALA A 230 5.12 5.98 16.48
CA ALA A 230 5.85 5.78 17.72
C ALA A 230 6.53 7.06 18.21
N ALA A 231 6.94 7.93 17.28
CA ALA A 231 7.46 9.27 17.59
C ALA A 231 6.35 10.32 17.88
N GLY A 232 5.07 9.92 17.88
CA GLY A 232 3.94 10.82 18.13
C GLY A 232 3.53 11.66 16.91
N ILE A 233 4.04 11.34 15.72
CA ILE A 233 3.74 12.05 14.48
C ILE A 233 2.41 11.52 13.90
N SER A 234 1.53 12.44 13.49
CA SER A 234 0.30 12.09 12.77
C SER A 234 0.64 11.68 11.34
N VAL A 235 0.12 10.52 10.92
CA VAL A 235 0.40 9.96 9.59
C VAL A 235 -0.89 9.87 8.80
N GLY A 236 -0.93 10.54 7.65
CA GLY A 236 -1.93 10.33 6.61
C GLY A 236 -1.54 9.11 5.74
N ARG A 237 -2.53 8.33 5.33
CA ARG A 237 -2.35 7.21 4.41
C ARG A 237 -2.84 7.59 3.02
N HIS A 238 -1.97 7.47 2.02
CA HIS A 238 -2.38 7.50 0.62
C HIS A 238 -2.51 6.05 0.15
N ILE A 239 -3.76 5.57 0.00
CA ILE A 239 -4.02 4.17 -0.36
C ILE A 239 -4.13 4.04 -1.87
N LEU A 240 -3.21 3.29 -2.49
CA LEU A 240 -3.24 2.96 -3.91
C LEU A 240 -4.33 1.93 -4.21
N ASN A 241 -4.92 2.00 -5.39
CA ASN A 241 -6.06 1.19 -5.76
C ASN A 241 -5.63 -0.07 -6.55
N VAL A 242 -6.30 -1.19 -6.26
CA VAL A 242 -6.10 -2.44 -7.00
C VAL A 242 -6.60 -2.36 -8.44
N SER A 243 -7.63 -1.53 -8.72
CA SER A 243 -8.20 -1.40 -10.07
C SER A 243 -7.24 -0.84 -11.11
N ASP A 244 -6.24 -0.08 -10.68
CA ASP A 244 -5.17 0.47 -11.52
C ASP A 244 -3.81 -0.23 -11.31
N GLY A 245 -3.84 -1.43 -10.67
CA GLY A 245 -2.64 -2.22 -10.39
C GLY A 245 -1.73 -1.56 -9.36
N PHE A 246 -2.27 -0.80 -8.43
CA PHE A 246 -1.52 -0.04 -7.42
C PHE A 246 -0.54 0.98 -8.03
N ALA A 247 -0.93 1.62 -9.13
CA ALA A 247 -0.14 2.69 -9.73
C ALA A 247 -0.15 3.93 -8.82
N LEU A 248 0.99 4.60 -8.73
CA LEU A 248 1.11 5.89 -8.04
C LEU A 248 0.64 7.00 -8.97
N ASP A 249 -0.30 7.81 -8.49
CA ASP A 249 -0.65 9.08 -9.09
C ASP A 249 -0.15 10.21 -8.16
N PRO A 250 0.93 10.92 -8.54
CA PRO A 250 1.51 11.95 -7.70
C PRO A 250 0.57 13.12 -7.40
N ASP A 251 -0.40 13.38 -8.28
CA ASP A 251 -1.34 14.50 -8.13
C ASP A 251 -2.41 14.23 -7.05
N LEU A 252 -2.54 12.97 -6.61
CA LEU A 252 -3.46 12.60 -5.53
C LEU A 252 -2.81 12.67 -4.13
N VAL A 253 -1.50 12.90 -4.05
CA VAL A 253 -0.82 13.10 -2.77
C VAL A 253 -0.99 14.55 -2.31
N PRO A 254 -1.46 14.81 -1.06
CA PRO A 254 -1.72 16.17 -0.59
C PRO A 254 -0.55 17.14 -0.78
N ASP A 255 -0.80 18.31 -1.33
CA ASP A 255 0.25 19.31 -1.61
C ASP A 255 0.92 19.88 -0.36
N ASP A 256 0.21 19.88 0.78
CA ASP A 256 0.69 20.35 2.09
C ASP A 256 1.45 19.28 2.89
N ALA A 257 1.63 18.07 2.35
CA ALA A 257 2.49 17.06 2.95
C ALA A 257 3.96 17.53 2.93
N ASP A 258 4.62 17.52 4.09
CA ASP A 258 6.02 17.87 4.23
C ASP A 258 6.96 16.66 4.34
N LEU A 259 6.39 15.46 4.46
CA LEU A 259 7.10 14.18 4.31
C LEU A 259 6.24 13.21 3.50
N VAL A 260 6.81 12.57 2.49
CA VAL A 260 6.17 11.45 1.77
C VAL A 260 7.09 10.24 1.77
N VAL A 261 6.56 9.07 2.14
CA VAL A 261 7.30 7.81 2.14
C VAL A 261 6.67 6.84 1.16
N VAL A 262 7.46 6.29 0.25
CA VAL A 262 7.02 5.31 -0.76
C VAL A 262 8.06 4.21 -0.96
N GLY A 263 7.61 2.95 -1.11
CA GLY A 263 8.49 1.81 -1.45
C GLY A 263 8.66 1.64 -2.96
N ASN A 264 9.86 1.35 -3.43
CA ASN A 264 10.12 1.14 -4.86
C ASN A 264 11.27 0.13 -5.11
N PRO A 265 11.00 -1.09 -5.58
CA PRO A 265 9.69 -1.73 -5.72
C PRO A 265 8.95 -1.87 -4.39
N THR A 266 7.64 -1.65 -4.43
CA THR A 266 6.83 -1.65 -3.22
C THR A 266 6.64 -3.06 -2.64
N ASN A 267 6.82 -3.24 -1.34
CA ASN A 267 6.41 -4.44 -0.62
C ASN A 267 5.08 -4.16 0.11
N PRO A 268 3.93 -4.85 -0.18
CA PRO A 268 3.86 -6.20 -0.72
C PRO A 268 3.50 -6.29 -2.22
N THR A 269 3.20 -5.21 -2.92
CA THR A 269 2.63 -5.26 -4.28
C THR A 269 3.64 -5.73 -5.34
N GLY A 270 4.93 -5.49 -5.12
CA GLY A 270 5.98 -5.69 -6.10
C GLY A 270 6.01 -4.65 -7.21
N ARG A 271 5.17 -3.61 -7.11
CA ARG A 271 5.08 -2.55 -8.11
C ARG A 271 6.36 -1.74 -8.14
N LEU A 272 6.94 -1.60 -9.33
CA LEU A 272 8.03 -0.68 -9.63
C LEU A 272 7.40 0.59 -10.23
N HIS A 273 7.43 1.68 -9.47
CA HIS A 273 6.95 2.97 -9.93
C HIS A 273 8.00 3.63 -10.81
N PRO A 274 7.61 4.31 -11.90
CA PRO A 274 8.54 5.11 -12.71
C PRO A 274 9.23 6.18 -11.85
N ALA A 275 10.53 6.38 -12.09
CA ALA A 275 11.28 7.44 -11.41
C ALA A 275 10.66 8.83 -11.64
N THR A 276 10.06 9.05 -12.81
CA THR A 276 9.34 10.29 -13.14
C THR A 276 8.17 10.57 -12.20
N ASP A 277 7.40 9.54 -11.84
CA ASP A 277 6.24 9.68 -10.96
C ASP A 277 6.69 9.93 -9.52
N LEU A 278 7.78 9.27 -9.09
CA LEU A 278 8.39 9.53 -7.78
C LEU A 278 8.92 10.96 -7.68
N LEU A 279 9.65 11.43 -8.71
CA LEU A 279 10.16 12.79 -8.75
C LEU A 279 9.04 13.84 -8.83
N ALA A 280 7.90 13.50 -9.43
CA ALA A 280 6.73 14.36 -9.46
C ALA A 280 6.07 14.56 -8.08
N LEU A 281 6.41 13.75 -7.06
CA LEU A 281 6.01 13.98 -5.67
C LEU A 281 6.76 15.15 -5.02
N ARG A 282 7.90 15.58 -5.57
CA ARG A 282 8.72 16.64 -4.96
C ARG A 282 7.96 17.96 -4.93
N ARG A 283 8.04 18.64 -3.80
CA ARG A 283 7.52 19.99 -3.55
C ARG A 283 8.53 20.76 -2.70
N PRO A 284 8.61 22.07 -2.80
CA PRO A 284 9.50 22.85 -1.92
C PRO A 284 9.24 22.58 -0.43
N GLY A 285 10.26 22.17 0.31
CA GLY A 285 10.20 21.86 1.74
C GLY A 285 9.53 20.51 2.06
N ARG A 286 9.32 19.65 1.08
CA ARG A 286 8.87 18.27 1.27
C ARG A 286 10.05 17.32 1.18
N VAL A 287 10.25 16.54 2.22
CA VAL A 287 11.20 15.42 2.20
C VAL A 287 10.53 14.21 1.53
N LEU A 288 11.17 13.71 0.47
CA LEU A 288 10.77 12.45 -0.17
C LEU A 288 11.66 11.31 0.32
N VAL A 289 11.05 10.27 0.90
CA VAL A 289 11.75 9.06 1.34
C VAL A 289 11.34 7.90 0.44
N VAL A 290 12.30 7.28 -0.22
CA VAL A 290 12.06 6.13 -1.10
C VAL A 290 12.74 4.89 -0.54
N ASP A 291 11.94 3.88 -0.17
CA ASP A 291 12.46 2.59 0.29
C ASP A 291 12.76 1.69 -0.92
N GLU A 292 14.03 1.65 -1.29
CA GLU A 292 14.57 0.84 -2.38
C GLU A 292 15.17 -0.49 -1.89
N ALA A 293 14.65 -1.08 -0.80
CA ALA A 293 15.17 -2.33 -0.23
C ALA A 293 15.15 -3.51 -1.20
N PHE A 294 14.39 -3.46 -2.28
CA PHE A 294 14.28 -4.48 -3.32
C PHE A 294 14.77 -4.02 -4.70
N MET A 295 15.36 -2.84 -4.80
CA MET A 295 15.81 -2.28 -6.08
C MET A 295 16.91 -3.14 -6.75
N ASP A 296 17.76 -3.80 -5.96
CA ASP A 296 18.78 -4.76 -6.42
C ASP A 296 18.20 -5.92 -7.26
N ALA A 297 16.89 -6.18 -7.15
CA ALA A 297 16.20 -7.23 -7.92
C ALA A 297 15.77 -6.77 -9.33
N THR A 298 15.97 -5.48 -9.64
CA THR A 298 15.65 -4.85 -10.93
C THR A 298 16.94 -4.46 -11.65
N ASP A 299 16.80 -3.84 -12.82
CA ASP A 299 17.94 -3.23 -13.55
C ASP A 299 18.40 -1.89 -12.94
N GLU A 300 17.77 -1.48 -11.86
CA GLU A 300 18.00 -0.21 -11.15
C GLU A 300 17.71 1.07 -11.97
N SER A 301 17.13 0.95 -13.16
CA SER A 301 16.82 2.11 -14.02
C SER A 301 15.81 3.08 -13.40
N GLN A 302 15.04 2.63 -12.41
CA GLN A 302 14.06 3.45 -11.67
C GLN A 302 14.59 3.87 -10.28
N SER A 303 15.86 3.63 -9.96
CA SER A 303 16.47 4.12 -8.73
C SER A 303 16.60 5.64 -8.76
N LEU A 304 16.33 6.29 -7.63
CA LEU A 304 16.53 7.72 -7.49
C LEU A 304 17.95 8.11 -7.00
N ILE A 305 18.81 7.14 -6.68
CA ILE A 305 20.22 7.43 -6.37
C ILE A 305 20.90 7.94 -7.65
N GLY A 306 21.57 9.09 -7.52
CA GLY A 306 22.27 9.75 -8.67
C GLY A 306 21.39 10.73 -9.45
N SER A 307 20.10 10.88 -9.09
CA SER A 307 19.28 12.03 -9.51
C SER A 307 19.69 13.31 -8.75
N ASP A 308 18.96 14.41 -8.93
CA ASP A 308 19.02 15.53 -8.00
C ASP A 308 18.52 15.06 -6.62
N MET A 309 19.41 15.04 -5.61
CA MET A 309 19.16 14.48 -4.28
C MET A 309 18.69 15.52 -3.25
N ASP A 310 18.42 16.76 -3.61
CA ASP A 310 17.90 17.78 -2.69
C ASP A 310 16.54 17.31 -2.11
N ASP A 311 16.36 17.43 -0.80
CA ASP A 311 15.18 16.97 -0.06
C ASP A 311 14.80 15.46 -0.31
N LEU A 312 15.75 14.63 -0.73
CA LEU A 312 15.54 13.21 -1.05
C LEU A 312 16.38 12.29 -0.15
N LEU A 313 15.74 11.22 0.35
CA LEU A 313 16.39 10.12 1.07
C LEU A 313 16.00 8.80 0.39
N VAL A 314 16.99 8.01 0.00
CA VAL A 314 16.81 6.67 -0.58
C VAL A 314 17.39 5.63 0.37
N LEU A 315 16.57 4.66 0.77
CA LEU A 315 16.95 3.61 1.71
C LEU A 315 17.31 2.34 0.94
N ARG A 316 18.42 1.72 1.28
CA ARG A 316 18.92 0.48 0.68
C ARG A 316 19.13 -0.60 1.73
N SER A 317 18.88 -1.85 1.35
CA SER A 317 19.04 -3.02 2.22
C SER A 317 19.92 -4.08 1.55
N LEU A 318 21.01 -4.46 2.21
CA LEU A 318 21.82 -5.61 1.78
C LEU A 318 21.25 -6.95 2.28
N THR A 319 20.30 -6.88 3.20
CA THR A 319 19.68 -8.04 3.86
C THR A 319 19.03 -9.00 2.87
N LYS A 320 18.27 -8.44 1.92
CA LYS A 320 17.36 -9.25 1.06
C LYS A 320 18.08 -9.99 -0.04
N THR A 321 19.04 -9.33 -0.65
CA THR A 321 19.84 -9.86 -1.77
C THR A 321 20.85 -10.89 -1.31
N TYR A 322 21.52 -10.62 -0.19
CA TYR A 322 22.69 -11.41 0.24
C TYR A 322 22.45 -12.37 1.41
N GLY A 323 21.21 -12.50 1.88
CA GLY A 323 20.92 -13.39 3.02
C GLY A 323 21.45 -12.89 4.38
N LEU A 324 21.51 -11.57 4.57
CA LEU A 324 22.13 -10.93 5.74
C LEU A 324 21.11 -10.48 6.82
N ALA A 325 19.99 -11.18 6.97
CA ALA A 325 18.94 -10.76 7.90
C ALA A 325 19.44 -10.60 9.34
N GLY A 326 20.28 -11.51 9.81
CA GLY A 326 20.88 -11.46 11.15
C GLY A 326 22.08 -10.50 11.30
N ILE A 327 22.71 -10.09 10.20
CA ILE A 327 23.87 -9.18 10.20
C ILE A 327 23.44 -7.72 10.33
N ARG A 328 22.25 -7.37 9.86
CA ARG A 328 21.71 -6.01 9.94
C ARG A 328 22.55 -4.99 9.18
N ALA A 329 22.69 -5.13 7.86
CA ALA A 329 23.40 -4.21 6.98
C ALA A 329 22.43 -3.48 6.03
N GLY A 330 22.43 -2.16 6.08
CA GLY A 330 21.65 -1.26 5.23
C GLY A 330 22.25 0.14 5.26
N TYR A 331 21.71 1.06 4.46
CA TYR A 331 22.20 2.42 4.41
C TYR A 331 21.17 3.36 3.79
N VAL A 332 21.36 4.65 4.04
CA VAL A 332 20.63 5.76 3.40
C VAL A 332 21.59 6.48 2.47
N VAL A 333 21.11 6.88 1.30
CA VAL A 333 21.76 7.82 0.37
C VAL A 333 20.80 8.99 0.17
N GLY A 334 21.27 10.23 0.29
CA GLY A 334 20.38 11.36 0.11
C GLY A 334 21.02 12.72 0.27
N ASP A 335 20.17 13.72 0.42
CA ASP A 335 20.57 15.09 0.74
C ASP A 335 21.55 15.13 1.92
N SER A 336 22.71 15.75 1.74
CA SER A 336 23.77 15.75 2.76
C SER A 336 23.35 16.44 4.07
N GLN A 337 22.46 17.43 4.02
CA GLN A 337 21.93 18.09 5.22
C GLN A 337 20.96 17.19 5.97
N LEU A 338 20.07 16.49 5.25
CA LEU A 338 19.17 15.49 5.84
C LEU A 338 19.98 14.32 6.42
N VAL A 339 20.96 13.80 5.67
CA VAL A 339 21.85 12.73 6.14
C VAL A 339 22.59 13.15 7.41
N ALA A 340 23.08 14.40 7.51
CA ALA A 340 23.72 14.92 8.72
C ALA A 340 22.73 15.01 9.91
N GLN A 341 21.46 15.38 9.65
CA GLN A 341 20.42 15.41 10.69
C GLN A 341 20.12 13.99 11.20
N LEU A 342 19.94 13.02 10.31
CA LEU A 342 19.74 11.61 10.70
C LEU A 342 20.93 11.09 11.51
N ALA A 343 22.16 11.38 11.07
CA ALA A 343 23.38 10.95 11.74
C ALA A 343 23.52 11.53 13.16
N ALA A 344 23.02 12.75 13.39
CA ALA A 344 23.04 13.39 14.72
C ALA A 344 22.12 12.66 15.74
N HIS A 345 21.09 11.94 15.27
CA HIS A 345 20.16 11.18 16.10
C HIS A 345 20.47 9.67 16.12
N GLN A 346 21.40 9.22 15.27
CA GLN A 346 21.78 7.81 15.24
C GLN A 346 22.48 7.41 16.53
N THR A 347 22.08 6.26 17.08
CA THR A 347 22.77 5.70 18.26
C THR A 347 24.25 5.48 17.95
N PRO A 348 25.18 5.95 18.81
CA PRO A 348 26.60 5.68 18.60
C PRO A 348 26.85 4.19 18.39
N TRP A 349 27.69 3.85 17.41
CA TRP A 349 28.08 2.48 17.08
C TRP A 349 26.92 1.53 16.74
N SER A 350 25.82 2.04 16.21
CA SER A 350 24.65 1.22 15.83
C SER A 350 24.99 0.15 14.79
N VAL A 351 25.95 0.44 13.91
CA VAL A 351 26.37 -0.47 12.85
C VAL A 351 27.54 -1.32 13.34
N SER A 352 27.33 -2.62 13.43
CA SER A 352 28.34 -3.57 13.94
C SER A 352 29.52 -3.77 12.96
N THR A 353 30.68 -4.17 13.48
CA THR A 353 31.85 -4.52 12.65
C THR A 353 31.52 -5.55 11.56
N PRO A 354 30.78 -6.66 11.83
CA PRO A 354 30.33 -7.58 10.79
C PRO A 354 29.46 -6.91 9.69
N ALA A 355 28.59 -5.98 10.08
CA ALA A 355 27.75 -5.25 9.11
C ALA A 355 28.59 -4.32 8.22
N ILE A 356 29.57 -3.64 8.79
CA ILE A 356 30.51 -2.77 8.04
C ILE A 356 31.32 -3.61 7.06
N ALA A 357 31.84 -4.76 7.48
CA ALA A 357 32.56 -5.68 6.60
C ALA A 357 31.68 -6.18 5.46
N ALA A 358 30.41 -6.50 5.76
CA ALA A 358 29.43 -6.86 4.73
C ALA A 358 29.18 -5.70 3.73
N MET A 359 29.05 -4.46 4.20
CA MET A 359 28.89 -3.29 3.33
C MET A 359 30.07 -3.17 2.36
N ILE A 360 31.30 -3.24 2.87
CA ILE A 360 32.52 -3.18 2.04
C ILE A 360 32.53 -4.33 1.02
N ALA A 361 32.31 -5.56 1.48
CA ALA A 361 32.32 -6.74 0.61
C ALA A 361 31.24 -6.66 -0.48
N CYS A 362 30.05 -6.13 -0.17
CA CYS A 362 28.96 -5.99 -1.14
C CYS A 362 29.21 -4.92 -2.22
N THR A 363 30.29 -4.13 -2.15
CA THR A 363 30.69 -3.17 -3.20
C THR A 363 31.70 -3.74 -4.20
N CYS A 364 32.26 -4.94 -3.96
CA CYS A 364 33.29 -5.52 -4.80
C CYS A 364 32.68 -6.06 -6.14
N GLU A 365 33.56 -6.37 -7.08
CA GLU A 365 33.19 -6.91 -8.40
C GLU A 365 32.45 -8.27 -8.31
N GLU A 366 32.82 -9.09 -7.33
CA GLU A 366 32.17 -10.39 -7.07
C GLU A 366 30.73 -10.21 -6.62
N ALA A 367 30.48 -9.23 -5.73
CA ALA A 367 29.15 -8.85 -5.31
C ALA A 367 28.30 -8.31 -6.48
N ARG A 368 28.90 -7.53 -7.38
CA ARG A 368 28.25 -7.04 -8.60
C ARG A 368 27.80 -8.20 -9.48
N ARG A 369 28.67 -9.18 -9.74
CA ARG A 369 28.34 -10.38 -10.52
C ARG A 369 27.22 -11.18 -9.86
N PHE A 370 27.26 -11.34 -8.55
CA PHE A 370 26.23 -12.04 -7.80
C PHE A 370 24.87 -11.37 -7.92
N ARG A 371 24.80 -10.04 -7.75
CA ARG A 371 23.55 -9.28 -7.96
C ARG A 371 23.03 -9.43 -9.38
N THR A 372 23.91 -9.29 -10.39
CA THR A 372 23.52 -9.45 -11.80
C THR A 372 22.91 -10.82 -12.06
N GLN A 373 23.53 -11.91 -11.57
CA GLN A 373 22.98 -13.24 -11.72
C GLN A 373 21.60 -13.39 -11.07
N LEU A 374 21.46 -12.95 -9.82
CA LEU A 374 20.17 -13.01 -9.11
C LEU A 374 19.08 -12.21 -9.83
N ARG A 375 19.42 -11.02 -10.32
CA ARG A 375 18.51 -10.17 -11.08
C ARG A 375 18.04 -10.86 -12.35
N ASP A 376 18.95 -11.50 -13.09
CA ASP A 376 18.63 -12.14 -14.36
C ASP A 376 17.78 -13.43 -14.16
N ASP A 377 17.91 -14.11 -13.00
CA ASP A 377 17.14 -15.31 -12.66
C ASP A 377 15.70 -15.01 -12.16
N ILE A 378 15.46 -13.85 -11.54
CA ILE A 378 14.18 -13.50 -10.89
C ILE A 378 13.01 -13.48 -11.89
N PRO A 379 13.07 -12.84 -13.06
CA PRO A 379 11.95 -12.74 -13.99
C PRO A 379 11.40 -14.10 -14.43
N ALA A 380 12.27 -15.05 -14.75
CA ALA A 380 11.86 -16.39 -15.18
C ALA A 380 11.20 -17.17 -14.03
N ALA A 381 11.80 -17.13 -12.84
CA ALA A 381 11.23 -17.79 -11.66
C ALA A 381 9.90 -17.16 -11.23
N ARG A 382 9.77 -15.83 -11.33
CA ARG A 382 8.53 -15.11 -11.03
C ARG A 382 7.44 -15.46 -12.03
N ALA A 383 7.76 -15.51 -13.33
CA ALA A 383 6.82 -15.91 -14.37
C ALA A 383 6.28 -17.32 -14.15
N ASP A 384 7.15 -18.28 -13.80
CA ASP A 384 6.76 -19.66 -13.47
C ASP A 384 5.75 -19.71 -12.29
N LEU A 385 5.96 -18.92 -11.24
CA LEU A 385 5.01 -18.82 -10.12
C LEU A 385 3.69 -18.20 -10.57
N VAL A 386 3.75 -17.08 -11.30
CA VAL A 386 2.57 -16.34 -11.79
C VAL A 386 1.70 -17.22 -12.69
N ASP A 387 2.31 -17.96 -13.62
CA ASP A 387 1.59 -18.85 -14.56
C ASP A 387 0.85 -19.96 -13.81
N LYS A 388 1.48 -20.57 -12.79
CA LYS A 388 0.86 -21.59 -11.96
C LYS A 388 -0.34 -21.03 -11.17
N LEU A 389 -0.20 -19.84 -10.58
CA LEU A 389 -1.27 -19.20 -9.80
C LEU A 389 -2.43 -18.75 -10.71
N LYS A 390 -2.14 -18.16 -11.86
CA LYS A 390 -3.17 -17.79 -12.86
C LYS A 390 -3.87 -19.03 -13.42
N GLY A 391 -3.15 -20.14 -13.59
CA GLY A 391 -3.72 -21.44 -13.98
C GLY A 391 -4.74 -22.01 -12.97
N LEU A 392 -4.70 -21.57 -11.72
CA LEU A 392 -5.66 -21.89 -10.67
C LEU A 392 -6.81 -20.86 -10.56
N GLY A 393 -6.88 -19.87 -11.48
CA GLY A 393 -7.90 -18.83 -11.48
C GLY A 393 -7.67 -17.72 -10.46
N LEU A 394 -6.45 -17.57 -9.93
CA LEU A 394 -6.10 -16.52 -8.98
C LEU A 394 -5.70 -15.22 -9.70
N SER A 395 -6.07 -14.09 -9.12
CA SER A 395 -5.60 -12.78 -9.56
C SER A 395 -4.24 -12.47 -8.93
N VAL A 396 -3.24 -12.21 -9.76
CA VAL A 396 -1.87 -11.89 -9.35
C VAL A 396 -1.53 -10.50 -9.82
N VAL A 397 -1.02 -9.66 -8.93
CA VAL A 397 -0.55 -8.30 -9.24
C VAL A 397 0.76 -8.38 -10.00
N ASP A 398 0.92 -7.57 -11.03
CA ASP A 398 2.18 -7.46 -11.78
C ASP A 398 3.29 -6.93 -10.87
N SER A 399 4.41 -7.64 -10.85
CA SER A 399 5.51 -7.41 -9.93
C SER A 399 6.85 -7.38 -10.65
N GLU A 400 7.74 -6.47 -10.21
CA GLU A 400 9.17 -6.47 -10.57
C GLU A 400 10.07 -6.95 -9.41
N ALA A 401 9.47 -7.21 -8.25
CA ALA A 401 10.16 -7.69 -7.05
C ALA A 401 10.34 -9.23 -7.04
N PRO A 402 11.16 -9.79 -6.12
CA PRO A 402 11.30 -11.23 -5.94
C PRO A 402 10.14 -11.86 -5.14
N PHE A 403 8.94 -11.33 -5.28
CA PHE A 403 7.69 -11.80 -4.69
C PHE A 403 6.50 -11.35 -5.52
N VAL A 404 5.34 -11.95 -5.28
CA VAL A 404 4.07 -11.55 -5.90
C VAL A 404 2.99 -11.37 -4.85
N LEU A 405 2.07 -10.43 -5.10
CA LEU A 405 0.86 -10.22 -4.32
C LEU A 405 -0.32 -10.91 -5.03
N VAL A 406 -1.07 -11.72 -4.30
CA VAL A 406 -2.11 -12.60 -4.86
C VAL A 406 -3.43 -12.35 -4.15
N ASN A 407 -4.50 -12.16 -4.91
CA ASN A 407 -5.86 -12.14 -4.38
C ASN A 407 -6.45 -13.55 -4.44
N THR A 408 -6.88 -14.06 -3.30
CA THR A 408 -7.43 -15.41 -3.12
C THR A 408 -8.94 -15.41 -2.92
N SER A 409 -9.63 -14.28 -3.16
CA SER A 409 -11.08 -14.14 -2.96
C SER A 409 -11.90 -15.10 -3.82
N SER A 410 -11.37 -15.54 -4.99
CA SER A 410 -11.99 -16.59 -5.80
C SER A 410 -12.01 -17.96 -5.13
N LEU A 411 -11.11 -18.21 -4.16
CA LEU A 411 -11.06 -19.45 -3.39
C LEU A 411 -11.84 -19.34 -2.07
N SER A 412 -11.73 -18.19 -1.38
CA SER A 412 -12.32 -17.98 -0.07
C SER A 412 -12.53 -16.50 0.20
N GLY A 413 -13.63 -16.15 0.88
CA GLY A 413 -13.81 -14.82 1.49
C GLY A 413 -12.90 -14.58 2.69
N ASP A 414 -12.31 -15.64 3.26
CA ASP A 414 -11.38 -15.59 4.39
C ASP A 414 -9.95 -15.86 3.97
N SER A 415 -9.01 -15.61 4.89
CA SER A 415 -7.58 -15.89 4.67
C SER A 415 -7.32 -17.38 4.48
N ILE A 416 -6.57 -17.72 3.44
CA ILE A 416 -6.10 -19.10 3.20
C ILE A 416 -4.74 -19.40 3.87
N ARG A 417 -4.20 -18.46 4.64
CA ARG A 417 -2.88 -18.59 5.28
C ARG A 417 -2.80 -19.82 6.18
N GLN A 418 -3.77 -19.99 7.09
CA GLN A 418 -3.77 -21.13 8.01
C GLN A 418 -3.95 -22.48 7.25
N PRO A 419 -4.91 -22.60 6.31
CA PRO A 419 -5.00 -23.77 5.45
C PRO A 419 -3.73 -24.13 4.67
N LEU A 420 -2.94 -23.12 4.25
CA LEU A 420 -1.64 -23.35 3.61
C LEU A 420 -0.56 -23.77 4.61
N ALA A 421 -0.56 -23.23 5.82
CA ALA A 421 0.36 -23.66 6.88
C ALA A 421 0.15 -25.15 7.24
N GLU A 422 -1.09 -25.60 7.31
CA GLU A 422 -1.44 -27.02 7.52
C GLU A 422 -0.96 -27.95 6.38
N ARG A 423 -0.67 -27.37 5.21
CA ARG A 423 -0.10 -28.05 4.03
C ARG A 423 1.40 -27.80 3.84
N GLY A 424 2.06 -27.24 4.85
CA GLY A 424 3.50 -27.06 4.86
C GLY A 424 4.04 -25.75 4.27
N PHE A 425 3.21 -24.72 4.09
CA PHE A 425 3.64 -23.44 3.51
C PHE A 425 3.37 -22.24 4.43
N ALA A 426 4.42 -21.50 4.76
CA ALA A 426 4.30 -20.20 5.41
C ALA A 426 4.17 -19.10 4.36
N VAL A 427 3.07 -18.33 4.39
CA VAL A 427 2.81 -17.24 3.46
C VAL A 427 2.56 -15.93 4.22
N ARG A 428 2.92 -14.80 3.65
CA ARG A 428 2.72 -13.49 4.27
C ARG A 428 1.27 -13.03 4.09
N ARG A 429 0.59 -12.74 5.20
CA ARG A 429 -0.79 -12.24 5.21
C ARG A 429 -0.90 -10.80 4.70
N GLY A 430 -2.00 -10.49 4.01
CA GLY A 430 -2.27 -9.16 3.45
C GLY A 430 -2.87 -8.18 4.46
N GLU A 431 -3.72 -8.65 5.37
CA GLU A 431 -4.51 -7.82 6.29
C GLU A 431 -3.70 -6.94 7.25
N THR A 432 -2.39 -7.15 7.35
CA THR A 432 -1.48 -6.29 8.12
C THR A 432 -0.90 -5.13 7.32
N PHE A 433 -1.19 -5.07 6.02
CA PHE A 433 -0.83 -3.94 5.17
C PHE A 433 -2.05 -3.04 4.98
N PRO A 434 -2.00 -1.76 5.37
CA PRO A 434 -3.11 -0.83 5.11
C PRO A 434 -3.55 -0.86 3.64
N GLY A 435 -4.86 -0.96 3.41
CA GLY A 435 -5.43 -1.06 2.06
C GLY A 435 -5.60 -2.48 1.53
N LEU A 436 -5.12 -3.52 2.26
CA LEU A 436 -5.34 -4.93 1.91
C LEU A 436 -6.20 -5.63 2.97
N GLY A 437 -6.92 -6.66 2.55
CA GLY A 437 -7.76 -7.50 3.40
C GLY A 437 -7.23 -8.93 3.55
N PRO A 438 -7.99 -9.80 4.26
CA PRO A 438 -7.59 -11.18 4.56
C PRO A 438 -7.48 -12.08 3.33
N THR A 439 -8.10 -11.71 2.21
CA THR A 439 -8.02 -12.46 0.94
C THR A 439 -6.74 -12.19 0.16
N TRP A 440 -5.86 -11.34 0.66
CA TRP A 440 -4.57 -11.06 0.05
C TRP A 440 -3.44 -11.79 0.74
N ILE A 441 -2.56 -12.42 -0.05
CA ILE A 441 -1.32 -13.03 0.44
C ILE A 441 -0.15 -12.59 -0.45
N ARG A 442 1.03 -12.38 0.16
CA ARG A 442 2.28 -12.20 -0.57
C ARG A 442 3.09 -13.48 -0.52
N LEU A 443 3.60 -13.89 -1.69
CA LEU A 443 4.40 -15.09 -1.89
C LEU A 443 5.80 -14.71 -2.38
N ALA A 444 6.84 -15.13 -1.68
CA ALA A 444 8.21 -15.01 -2.13
C ALA A 444 8.47 -15.98 -3.31
N VAL A 445 9.18 -15.50 -4.34
CA VAL A 445 9.60 -16.32 -5.47
C VAL A 445 10.70 -17.29 -5.01
N ARG A 446 10.55 -18.58 -5.35
CA ARG A 446 11.47 -19.67 -5.05
C ARG A 446 11.81 -20.45 -6.34
N ASP A 447 12.24 -21.69 -6.22
CA ASP A 447 12.44 -22.57 -7.37
C ASP A 447 11.13 -23.19 -7.86
N SER A 448 11.13 -23.72 -9.09
CA SER A 448 9.94 -24.25 -9.75
C SER A 448 9.34 -25.48 -9.05
N ASN A 449 10.12 -26.26 -8.28
CA ASN A 449 9.60 -27.40 -7.52
C ASN A 449 8.72 -26.91 -6.38
N ILE A 450 9.19 -25.92 -5.61
CA ILE A 450 8.43 -25.28 -4.54
C ILE A 450 7.15 -24.64 -5.10
N HIS A 451 7.23 -23.96 -6.25
CA HIS A 451 6.05 -23.41 -6.91
C HIS A 451 5.03 -24.47 -7.33
N ALA A 452 5.48 -25.62 -7.82
CA ALA A 452 4.60 -26.72 -8.18
C ALA A 452 3.94 -27.38 -6.97
N GLU A 453 4.64 -27.49 -5.85
CA GLU A 453 4.10 -27.99 -4.58
C GLU A 453 3.08 -27.03 -3.99
N LEU A 454 3.36 -25.72 -4.00
CA LEU A 454 2.43 -24.69 -3.57
C LEU A 454 1.14 -24.72 -4.42
N ALA A 455 1.28 -24.81 -5.74
CA ALA A 455 0.13 -24.86 -6.65
C ALA A 455 -0.76 -26.08 -6.37
N ARG A 456 -0.17 -27.24 -6.08
CA ARG A 456 -0.92 -28.44 -5.64
C ARG A 456 -1.65 -28.20 -4.31
N ALA A 457 -0.94 -27.63 -3.31
CA ALA A 457 -1.54 -27.33 -2.01
C ALA A 457 -2.74 -26.36 -2.13
N ILE A 458 -2.65 -25.35 -3.01
CA ILE A 458 -3.77 -24.42 -3.29
C ILE A 458 -4.92 -25.16 -4.01
N SER A 459 -4.62 -26.00 -5.01
CA SER A 459 -5.64 -26.79 -5.72
C SER A 459 -6.42 -27.70 -4.78
N ASP A 460 -5.75 -28.32 -3.81
CA ASP A 460 -6.40 -29.19 -2.82
C ASP A 460 -7.36 -28.44 -1.89
N LEU A 461 -7.17 -27.13 -1.68
CA LEU A 461 -8.12 -26.30 -0.94
C LEU A 461 -9.46 -26.14 -1.69
N THR A 462 -9.44 -26.19 -3.02
CA THR A 462 -10.65 -26.08 -3.85
C THR A 462 -11.40 -27.41 -3.95
N ALA A 463 -10.69 -28.55 -3.97
CA ALA A 463 -11.28 -29.87 -4.10
C ALA A 463 -12.10 -30.32 -2.88
N HIS A 464 -11.82 -29.81 -1.69
CA HIS A 464 -12.53 -30.15 -0.45
C HIS A 464 -13.80 -29.31 -0.19
N ARG A 465 -14.16 -28.40 -1.10
CA ARG A 465 -15.37 -27.55 -1.01
C ARG A 465 -16.53 -28.02 -1.90
N ASN A 466 -16.32 -29.02 -2.77
CA ASN A 466 -17.34 -29.70 -3.56
C ASN A 466 -17.69 -31.05 -2.88
#